data_c287f71658b9dbe8ff3e1609d6b10f3e
#
_entry.id   c287f71658b9dbe8ff3e1609d6b10f3e
#
_cell.length_a   1.000
_cell.length_b   1.000
_cell.length_c   1.000
_cell.angle_alpha   90.00
_cell.angle_beta   90.00
_cell.angle_gamma   90.00
#
_symmetry.space_group_name_H-M   'P 1'
#
loop_
_entity.id
_entity.type
_entity.pdbx_description
1 polymer ?
#
loop_
_entity_poly.entity_id
_entity_poly.type
_entity_poly.pdbx_seq_one_letter_code
_entity_poly.pdbx_strand_id
1 'polypeptide(L)'
;MVELYTMQRYLQYNTLLKHNLQHFDSWASTFGETVTAVELLPEGNKFKLKTSFSRFYNVPELMSMFREVADIQTAETLNLPVPKLEKHIIEVEASDIQKEMVKALGERAELIRSGQVSVYDDNMLNITNEGRKLALDQRIINNMLPDEEQSKVNACIKCVYDTWEKTADEKLTQLIFCDLSVPNKSSDIVMKENEDGVYEIDEEETAEEIAEETQDNEYIFTDVYNDIKKKLIEKGVPEEEIAFIHEATTETKKEELFAKVRTGEIRILLGSTFKMGAGTNVQDLGIAYHDLDCPFRPGDLTQRGGRFIRQGNKNPVVHQYVYVTKGTFDAYMYQMVEKKQRGISQIMTSKTPERSIEDIDEKALGFAEIKSIATGDPLIVEKTELETKSLKLKMLKQSYLDQKYELEDMVNKKYPLEIAECKKEIERLTEDSENLKANTTNIDFCPMEIDNQMYKEKVKAGEKILELCKKVSDTKGIYLGTYRGFKMYLEFNPFAKVFQVALQNKQTYRAVLGTDKLGVITRINNALESIIKSIPTAQDKLQNLQQQLKTAEENMSIPFAKEQELQDTLKRLQYVNSKLKIGEISKNEIIEVDDDEIDIEENEQQRKREYVR
;
A
#
# COMPACT_ATOMS: atom_id res chain seq x y z
N MET A 1 -7.40 -7.06 -11.46
CA MET A 1 -6.63 -7.12 -12.72
C MET A 1 -7.32 -6.41 -13.88
N VAL A 2 -8.55 -6.73 -14.21
CA VAL A 2 -9.31 -6.09 -15.30
C VAL A 2 -9.35 -4.57 -15.15
N GLU A 3 -9.62 -4.07 -13.96
CA GLU A 3 -9.66 -2.62 -13.68
C GLU A 3 -8.30 -1.93 -13.96
N LEU A 4 -7.17 -2.56 -13.58
CA LEU A 4 -5.85 -2.02 -13.86
C LEU A 4 -5.55 -2.01 -15.36
N TYR A 5 -5.87 -3.11 -16.07
CA TYR A 5 -5.74 -3.14 -17.52
C TYR A 5 -6.59 -2.05 -18.19
N THR A 6 -7.83 -1.88 -17.73
CA THR A 6 -8.71 -0.83 -18.24
C THR A 6 -8.11 0.56 -18.04
N MET A 7 -7.56 0.85 -16.85
CA MET A 7 -6.86 2.11 -16.58
C MET A 7 -5.67 2.30 -17.53
N GLN A 8 -4.80 1.29 -17.67
CA GLN A 8 -3.66 1.36 -18.59
C GLN A 8 -4.12 1.53 -20.05
N ARG A 9 -5.18 0.87 -20.46
CA ARG A 9 -5.71 1.01 -21.81
C ARG A 9 -6.16 2.44 -22.12
N TYR A 10 -6.75 3.15 -21.16
CA TYR A 10 -7.13 4.55 -21.33
C TYR A 10 -5.94 5.51 -21.23
N LEU A 11 -5.01 5.28 -20.31
CA LEU A 11 -3.94 6.22 -20.01
C LEU A 11 -2.69 6.04 -20.88
N GLN A 12 -2.39 4.80 -21.33
CA GLN A 12 -1.13 4.46 -21.99
C GLN A 12 -1.28 3.46 -23.15
N TYR A 13 -2.35 3.57 -23.94
CA TYR A 13 -2.63 2.66 -25.05
C TYR A 13 -1.47 2.49 -26.02
N ASN A 14 -0.75 3.58 -26.34
CA ASN A 14 0.40 3.55 -27.25
C ASN A 14 1.56 2.72 -26.68
N THR A 15 1.79 2.76 -25.37
CA THR A 15 2.79 1.93 -24.70
C THR A 15 2.38 0.46 -24.74
N LEU A 16 1.11 0.14 -24.46
CA LEU A 16 0.59 -1.23 -24.58
C LEU A 16 0.73 -1.76 -26.02
N LEU A 17 0.43 -0.94 -27.04
CA LEU A 17 0.57 -1.32 -28.44
C LEU A 17 2.02 -1.63 -28.81
N LYS A 18 3.00 -0.85 -28.36
CA LYS A 18 4.42 -1.07 -28.59
C LYS A 18 4.90 -2.42 -28.05
N HIS A 19 4.30 -2.90 -26.96
CA HIS A 19 4.66 -4.15 -26.30
C HIS A 19 3.75 -5.33 -26.68
N ASN A 20 2.82 -5.15 -27.64
CA ASN A 20 1.80 -6.13 -28.04
C ASN A 20 0.86 -6.56 -26.90
N LEU A 21 0.58 -5.65 -25.97
CA LEU A 21 -0.27 -5.85 -24.78
C LEU A 21 -1.61 -5.12 -24.87
N GLN A 22 -2.03 -4.71 -26.07
CA GLN A 22 -3.27 -3.95 -26.28
C GLN A 22 -4.55 -4.78 -26.12
N HIS A 23 -4.44 -6.10 -26.11
CA HIS A 23 -5.53 -7.03 -25.86
C HIS A 23 -5.43 -7.58 -24.43
N PHE A 24 -6.58 -7.74 -23.77
CA PHE A 24 -6.63 -8.20 -22.37
C PHE A 24 -5.92 -9.55 -22.18
N ASP A 25 -6.14 -10.50 -23.07
CA ASP A 25 -5.56 -11.86 -22.97
C ASP A 25 -4.03 -11.83 -23.01
N SER A 26 -3.45 -11.03 -23.92
CA SER A 26 -2.01 -10.85 -24.01
C SER A 26 -1.45 -10.18 -22.75
N TRP A 27 -2.16 -9.19 -22.22
CA TRP A 27 -1.80 -8.50 -21.00
C TRP A 27 -1.92 -9.42 -19.78
N ALA A 28 -3.04 -10.15 -19.66
CA ALA A 28 -3.30 -11.07 -18.57
C ALA A 28 -2.32 -12.25 -18.55
N SER A 29 -1.96 -12.82 -19.70
CA SER A 29 -0.95 -13.88 -19.79
C SER A 29 0.45 -13.41 -19.43
N THR A 30 0.75 -12.11 -19.59
CA THR A 30 2.05 -11.53 -19.26
C THR A 30 2.17 -11.13 -17.78
N PHE A 31 1.09 -10.61 -17.20
CA PHE A 31 1.12 -10.01 -15.86
C PHE A 31 0.22 -10.70 -14.84
N GLY A 32 -0.55 -11.70 -15.23
CA GLY A 32 -1.47 -12.42 -14.35
C GLY A 32 -1.03 -13.86 -14.12
N GLU A 33 -1.11 -14.31 -12.88
CA GLU A 33 -0.91 -15.70 -12.49
C GLU A 33 -2.21 -16.26 -11.91
N THR A 34 -2.64 -17.41 -12.43
CA THR A 34 -3.77 -18.15 -11.88
C THR A 34 -3.32 -18.97 -10.67
N VAL A 35 -4.03 -18.84 -9.57
CA VAL A 35 -3.77 -19.61 -8.35
C VAL A 35 -5.02 -20.39 -7.98
N THR A 36 -4.85 -21.69 -7.75
CA THR A 36 -5.91 -22.53 -7.19
C THR A 36 -5.83 -22.43 -5.66
N ALA A 37 -6.85 -21.87 -5.05
CA ALA A 37 -6.95 -21.70 -3.61
C ALA A 37 -8.25 -22.28 -3.08
N VAL A 38 -8.22 -22.68 -1.80
CA VAL A 38 -9.43 -23.07 -1.09
C VAL A 38 -10.15 -21.80 -0.64
N GLU A 39 -11.33 -21.57 -1.17
CA GLU A 39 -12.18 -20.42 -0.82
C GLU A 39 -13.37 -20.90 0.02
N LEU A 40 -13.74 -20.08 1.02
CA LEU A 40 -14.95 -20.27 1.79
C LEU A 40 -16.16 -19.98 0.88
N LEU A 41 -17.14 -20.86 0.89
CA LEU A 41 -18.40 -20.60 0.20
C LEU A 41 -19.21 -19.52 0.90
N PRO A 42 -20.12 -18.85 0.21
CA PRO A 42 -20.96 -17.79 0.79
C PRO A 42 -21.70 -18.21 2.06
N GLU A 43 -22.05 -19.47 2.17
CA GLU A 43 -22.73 -20.05 3.34
C GLU A 43 -21.88 -20.09 4.61
N GLY A 44 -20.61 -19.74 4.55
CA GLY A 44 -19.72 -19.57 5.70
C GLY A 44 -19.20 -20.84 6.37
N ASN A 45 -19.61 -22.03 5.93
CA ASN A 45 -19.30 -23.33 6.58
C ASN A 45 -18.75 -24.41 5.65
N LYS A 46 -18.67 -24.14 4.35
CA LYS A 46 -18.14 -25.07 3.35
C LYS A 46 -17.00 -24.43 2.57
N PHE A 47 -16.08 -25.23 2.06
CA PHE A 47 -14.93 -24.78 1.27
C PHE A 47 -14.96 -25.41 -0.13
N LYS A 48 -14.57 -24.64 -1.13
CA LYS A 48 -14.39 -25.07 -2.52
C LYS A 48 -13.00 -24.68 -3.00
N LEU A 49 -12.40 -25.52 -3.84
CA LEU A 49 -11.25 -25.12 -4.65
C LEU A 49 -11.72 -24.21 -5.77
N LYS A 50 -11.11 -23.03 -5.86
CA LYS A 50 -11.34 -22.12 -6.96
C LYS A 50 -10.01 -21.70 -7.56
N THR A 51 -9.91 -21.85 -8.89
CA THR A 51 -8.80 -21.30 -9.67
C THR A 51 -9.19 -19.92 -10.15
N SER A 52 -8.42 -18.91 -9.82
CA SER A 52 -8.69 -17.53 -10.20
C SER A 52 -7.39 -16.77 -10.41
N PHE A 53 -7.43 -15.71 -11.20
CA PHE A 53 -6.35 -14.73 -11.28
C PHE A 53 -6.22 -14.05 -9.91
N SER A 54 -5.19 -14.38 -9.13
CA SER A 54 -5.02 -13.85 -7.79
C SER A 54 -3.66 -13.25 -7.51
N ARG A 55 -2.70 -13.40 -8.42
CA ARG A 55 -1.37 -12.81 -8.28
C ARG A 55 -0.97 -12.06 -9.53
N PHE A 56 -0.22 -10.97 -9.34
CA PHE A 56 0.48 -10.33 -10.43
C PHE A 56 1.85 -10.97 -10.61
N TYR A 57 2.21 -11.19 -11.85
CA TYR A 57 3.52 -11.68 -12.30
C TYR A 57 4.22 -10.57 -13.09
N ASN A 58 5.55 -10.61 -13.23
CA ASN A 58 6.34 -9.56 -13.88
C ASN A 58 6.00 -8.15 -13.34
N VAL A 59 5.80 -8.06 -12.03
CA VAL A 59 5.40 -6.80 -11.34
C VAL A 59 6.35 -5.64 -11.63
N PRO A 60 7.70 -5.81 -11.69
CA PRO A 60 8.62 -4.72 -12.01
C PRO A 60 8.35 -4.09 -13.37
N GLU A 61 8.11 -4.90 -14.39
CA GLU A 61 7.81 -4.46 -15.75
C GLU A 61 6.46 -3.76 -15.82
N LEU A 62 5.43 -4.34 -15.18
CA LEU A 62 4.11 -3.75 -15.05
C LEU A 62 4.17 -2.38 -14.37
N MET A 63 4.92 -2.29 -13.25
CA MET A 63 5.04 -1.05 -12.48
C MET A 63 5.89 -0.01 -13.20
N SER A 64 6.93 -0.42 -13.92
CA SER A 64 7.71 0.49 -14.76
C SER A 64 6.83 1.17 -15.80
N MET A 65 5.98 0.39 -16.48
CA MET A 65 5.01 0.93 -17.44
C MET A 65 3.96 1.82 -16.76
N PHE A 66 3.37 1.37 -15.66
CA PHE A 66 2.29 2.10 -15.00
C PHE A 66 2.75 3.45 -14.41
N ARG A 67 3.98 3.52 -13.91
CA ARG A 67 4.58 4.76 -13.37
C ARG A 67 4.83 5.84 -14.43
N GLU A 68 4.82 5.51 -15.72
CA GLU A 68 4.87 6.54 -16.77
C GLU A 68 3.65 7.47 -16.74
N VAL A 69 2.51 6.98 -16.22
CA VAL A 69 1.22 7.68 -16.25
C VAL A 69 0.57 7.83 -14.88
N ALA A 70 1.16 7.26 -13.84
CA ALA A 70 0.61 7.26 -12.47
C ALA A 70 1.68 7.61 -11.43
N ASP A 71 1.36 8.56 -10.55
CA ASP A 71 2.13 8.82 -9.32
C ASP A 71 1.47 8.06 -8.16
N ILE A 72 2.23 7.14 -7.54
CA ILE A 72 1.72 6.27 -6.48
C ILE A 72 2.31 6.73 -5.16
N GLN A 73 1.43 7.23 -4.27
CA GLN A 73 1.78 7.67 -2.93
C GLN A 73 0.98 6.87 -1.90
N THR A 74 1.66 6.29 -0.92
CA THR A 74 1.02 5.59 0.20
C THR A 74 1.09 6.44 1.47
N ALA A 75 0.22 6.17 2.45
CA ALA A 75 0.23 6.87 3.73
C ALA A 75 1.59 6.77 4.44
N GLU A 76 2.30 5.64 4.29
CA GLU A 76 3.64 5.42 4.84
C GLU A 76 4.70 6.34 4.22
N THR A 77 4.62 6.57 2.89
CA THR A 77 5.56 7.44 2.19
C THR A 77 5.35 8.91 2.52
N LEU A 78 4.11 9.31 2.79
CA LEU A 78 3.75 10.69 3.07
C LEU A 78 4.02 11.12 4.53
N ASN A 79 4.15 10.17 5.46
CA ASN A 79 4.40 10.40 6.89
C ASN A 79 3.55 11.54 7.49
N LEU A 80 2.22 11.50 7.22
CA LEU A 80 1.30 12.55 7.64
C LEU A 80 1.04 12.48 9.15
N PRO A 81 0.88 13.62 9.84
CA PRO A 81 0.48 13.66 11.24
C PRO A 81 -1.02 13.32 11.36
N VAL A 82 -1.33 12.04 11.50
CA VAL A 82 -2.67 11.50 11.66
C VAL A 82 -2.79 10.71 12.97
N PRO A 83 -3.99 10.57 13.54
CA PRO A 83 -4.23 9.74 14.71
C PRO A 83 -3.77 8.29 14.53
N LYS A 84 -3.34 7.66 15.61
CA LYS A 84 -3.12 6.21 15.66
C LYS A 84 -4.47 5.49 15.59
N LEU A 85 -4.57 4.46 14.75
CA LEU A 85 -5.75 3.60 14.69
C LEU A 85 -5.65 2.48 15.72
N GLU A 86 -6.72 2.31 16.52
CA GLU A 86 -6.93 1.14 17.37
C GLU A 86 -8.18 0.40 16.91
N LYS A 87 -8.01 -0.86 16.51
CA LYS A 87 -9.06 -1.69 15.94
C LYS A 87 -9.63 -2.64 16.99
N HIS A 88 -10.96 -2.70 17.07
CA HIS A 88 -11.73 -3.57 17.95
C HIS A 88 -12.67 -4.42 17.11
N ILE A 89 -12.53 -5.74 17.20
CA ILE A 89 -13.43 -6.68 16.53
C ILE A 89 -14.45 -7.15 17.55
N ILE A 90 -15.73 -6.87 17.29
CA ILE A 90 -16.85 -7.25 18.15
C ILE A 90 -17.54 -8.46 17.53
N GLU A 91 -17.39 -9.58 18.21
CA GLU A 91 -17.92 -10.87 17.80
C GLU A 91 -19.29 -11.09 18.43
N VAL A 92 -20.26 -11.51 17.63
CA VAL A 92 -21.58 -11.94 18.08
C VAL A 92 -21.90 -13.32 17.52
N GLU A 93 -22.64 -14.13 18.29
CA GLU A 93 -23.13 -15.42 17.82
C GLU A 93 -24.39 -15.23 16.97
N ALA A 94 -24.53 -16.01 15.90
CA ALA A 94 -25.75 -16.02 15.11
C ALA A 94 -26.91 -16.61 15.94
N SER A 95 -28.10 -16.01 15.84
CA SER A 95 -29.32 -16.57 16.40
C SER A 95 -29.64 -17.95 15.76
N ASP A 96 -30.48 -18.75 16.40
CA ASP A 96 -30.87 -20.03 15.79
C ASP A 96 -31.66 -19.84 14.52
N ILE A 97 -32.46 -18.79 14.41
CA ILE A 97 -33.16 -18.38 13.18
C ILE A 97 -32.16 -18.02 12.09
N GLN A 98 -31.14 -17.20 12.40
CA GLN A 98 -30.09 -16.87 11.42
C GLN A 98 -29.35 -18.11 10.92
N LYS A 99 -29.02 -19.07 11.80
CA LYS A 99 -28.36 -20.33 11.41
C LYS A 99 -29.21 -21.15 10.45
N GLU A 100 -30.51 -21.28 10.71
CA GLU A 100 -31.44 -21.99 9.83
C GLU A 100 -31.58 -21.29 8.47
N MET A 101 -31.69 -19.96 8.47
CA MET A 101 -31.78 -19.16 7.23
C MET A 101 -30.48 -19.25 6.41
N VAL A 102 -29.31 -19.21 7.04
CA VAL A 102 -28.02 -19.40 6.35
C VAL A 102 -27.97 -20.78 5.69
N LYS A 103 -28.47 -21.84 6.37
CA LYS A 103 -28.57 -23.17 5.80
C LYS A 103 -29.48 -23.21 4.58
N ALA A 104 -30.64 -22.57 4.65
CA ALA A 104 -31.58 -22.48 3.53
C ALA A 104 -30.98 -21.72 2.33
N LEU A 105 -30.24 -20.62 2.58
CA LEU A 105 -29.48 -19.92 1.53
C LEU A 105 -28.43 -20.83 0.89
N GLY A 106 -27.77 -21.68 1.69
CA GLY A 106 -26.81 -22.68 1.20
C GLY A 106 -27.45 -23.73 0.29
N GLU A 107 -28.64 -24.21 0.63
CA GLU A 107 -29.40 -25.14 -0.20
C GLU A 107 -29.82 -24.49 -1.53
N ARG A 108 -30.28 -23.25 -1.52
CA ARG A 108 -30.59 -22.47 -2.74
C ARG A 108 -29.34 -22.28 -3.62
N ALA A 109 -28.19 -21.98 -3.01
CA ALA A 109 -26.94 -21.84 -3.74
C ALA A 109 -26.52 -23.14 -4.44
N GLU A 110 -26.74 -24.31 -3.82
CA GLU A 110 -26.48 -25.61 -4.45
C GLU A 110 -27.42 -25.89 -5.63
N LEU A 111 -28.69 -25.48 -5.54
CA LEU A 111 -29.66 -25.62 -6.65
C LEU A 111 -29.27 -24.75 -7.86
N ILE A 112 -28.80 -23.52 -7.60
CA ILE A 112 -28.30 -22.63 -8.68
C ILE A 112 -27.05 -23.23 -9.33
N ARG A 113 -26.08 -23.68 -8.53
CA ARG A 113 -24.83 -24.29 -9.04
C ARG A 113 -25.06 -25.57 -9.83
N SER A 114 -26.11 -26.35 -9.49
CA SER A 114 -26.49 -27.56 -10.25
C SER A 114 -27.30 -27.27 -11.49
N GLY A 115 -27.57 -26.00 -11.79
CA GLY A 115 -28.37 -25.61 -12.98
C GLY A 115 -29.86 -25.98 -12.90
N GLN A 116 -30.37 -26.29 -11.69
CA GLN A 116 -31.77 -26.66 -11.48
C GLN A 116 -32.71 -25.46 -11.38
N VAL A 117 -32.16 -24.26 -11.22
CA VAL A 117 -32.92 -22.99 -11.12
C VAL A 117 -32.43 -22.05 -12.22
N SER A 118 -33.37 -21.38 -12.90
CA SER A 118 -33.02 -20.36 -13.89
C SER A 118 -32.35 -19.16 -13.25
N VAL A 119 -31.32 -18.60 -13.90
CA VAL A 119 -30.62 -17.39 -13.45
C VAL A 119 -31.57 -16.18 -13.31
N TYR A 120 -32.69 -16.20 -14.01
CA TYR A 120 -33.74 -15.16 -13.93
C TYR A 120 -34.61 -15.31 -12.68
N ASP A 121 -34.78 -16.53 -12.15
CA ASP A 121 -35.59 -16.78 -10.96
C ASP A 121 -34.77 -16.59 -9.67
N ASP A 122 -33.50 -17.05 -9.68
CA ASP A 122 -32.57 -16.83 -8.55
C ASP A 122 -31.13 -16.88 -9.05
N ASN A 123 -30.24 -16.16 -8.35
CA ASN A 123 -28.82 -16.11 -8.69
C ASN A 123 -27.94 -15.88 -7.46
N MET A 124 -26.64 -16.15 -7.61
CA MET A 124 -25.66 -16.02 -6.49
C MET A 124 -25.57 -14.59 -5.94
N LEU A 125 -25.88 -13.56 -6.74
CA LEU A 125 -25.88 -12.17 -6.28
C LEU A 125 -27.03 -11.93 -5.28
N ASN A 126 -28.22 -12.45 -5.60
CA ASN A 126 -29.39 -12.39 -4.70
C ASN A 126 -29.09 -13.08 -3.37
N ILE A 127 -28.56 -14.31 -3.42
CA ILE A 127 -28.17 -15.08 -2.22
C ILE A 127 -27.14 -14.31 -1.39
N THR A 128 -26.13 -13.73 -2.03
CA THR A 128 -25.10 -12.94 -1.33
C THR A 128 -25.70 -11.70 -0.68
N ASN A 129 -26.62 -11.00 -1.35
CA ASN A 129 -27.28 -9.81 -0.80
C ASN A 129 -28.21 -10.17 0.37
N GLU A 130 -29.00 -11.22 0.24
CA GLU A 130 -29.84 -11.73 1.33
C GLU A 130 -28.99 -12.19 2.52
N GLY A 131 -27.91 -12.93 2.26
CA GLY A 131 -26.98 -13.37 3.30
C GLY A 131 -26.30 -12.21 4.04
N ARG A 132 -25.95 -11.13 3.34
CA ARG A 132 -25.40 -9.90 3.97
C ARG A 132 -26.45 -9.20 4.85
N LYS A 133 -27.69 -9.07 4.37
CA LYS A 133 -28.81 -8.51 5.15
C LYS A 133 -29.06 -9.34 6.40
N LEU A 134 -29.13 -10.67 6.24
CA LEU A 134 -29.31 -11.62 7.34
C LEU A 134 -28.17 -11.54 8.37
N ALA A 135 -26.92 -11.40 7.92
CA ALA A 135 -25.78 -11.24 8.81
C ALA A 135 -25.81 -9.91 9.57
N LEU A 136 -26.44 -8.86 9.02
CA LEU A 136 -26.61 -7.58 9.68
C LEU A 136 -27.72 -7.66 10.74
N ASP A 137 -28.94 -7.97 10.32
CA ASP A 137 -30.09 -8.14 11.20
C ASP A 137 -31.17 -8.99 10.49
N GLN A 138 -31.68 -10.02 11.17
CA GLN A 138 -32.71 -10.90 10.63
C GLN A 138 -34.00 -10.16 10.29
N ARG A 139 -34.30 -9.07 10.98
CA ARG A 139 -35.51 -8.25 10.77
C ARG A 139 -35.51 -7.51 9.42
N ILE A 140 -34.34 -7.35 8.76
CA ILE A 140 -34.25 -6.78 7.40
C ILE A 140 -34.85 -7.76 6.36
N ILE A 141 -34.81 -9.07 6.66
CA ILE A 141 -35.42 -10.09 5.78
C ILE A 141 -36.91 -10.19 6.04
N ASN A 142 -37.33 -10.14 7.32
CA ASN A 142 -38.72 -10.13 7.71
C ASN A 142 -38.86 -9.34 9.03
N ASN A 143 -39.58 -8.21 8.99
CA ASN A 143 -39.72 -7.30 10.10
C ASN A 143 -40.55 -7.85 11.27
N MET A 144 -41.25 -8.98 11.10
CA MET A 144 -41.94 -9.70 12.15
C MET A 144 -41.01 -10.60 13.00
N LEU A 145 -39.76 -10.79 12.60
CA LEU A 145 -38.79 -11.57 13.37
C LEU A 145 -38.41 -10.80 14.66
N PRO A 146 -38.11 -11.51 15.75
CA PRO A 146 -37.76 -10.88 17.01
C PRO A 146 -36.42 -10.14 16.89
N ASP A 147 -36.30 -9.07 17.71
CA ASP A 147 -35.03 -8.40 17.95
C ASP A 147 -34.13 -9.32 18.77
N GLU A 148 -32.99 -9.67 18.22
CA GLU A 148 -31.98 -10.51 18.89
C GLU A 148 -31.11 -9.64 19.79
N GLU A 149 -31.17 -9.85 21.10
CA GLU A 149 -30.47 -9.05 22.10
C GLU A 149 -28.94 -9.03 21.83
N GLN A 150 -28.39 -10.15 21.39
CA GLN A 150 -26.95 -10.30 21.09
C GLN A 150 -26.62 -10.02 19.63
N SER A 151 -27.49 -9.32 18.87
CA SER A 151 -27.21 -8.94 17.50
C SER A 151 -26.05 -7.96 17.40
N LYS A 152 -25.39 -7.91 16.23
CA LYS A 152 -24.33 -6.91 16.00
C LYS A 152 -24.85 -5.47 16.01
N VAL A 153 -26.12 -5.25 15.69
CA VAL A 153 -26.77 -3.93 15.82
C VAL A 153 -26.84 -3.52 17.28
N ASN A 154 -27.32 -4.40 18.17
CA ASN A 154 -27.39 -4.14 19.61
C ASN A 154 -25.99 -4.01 20.25
N ALA A 155 -25.01 -4.79 19.79
CA ALA A 155 -23.61 -4.64 20.19
C ALA A 155 -23.03 -3.27 19.76
N CYS A 156 -23.39 -2.79 18.56
CA CYS A 156 -23.01 -1.45 18.10
C CYS A 156 -23.63 -0.36 18.98
N ILE A 157 -24.92 -0.43 19.24
CA ILE A 157 -25.62 0.53 20.12
C ILE A 157 -24.94 0.63 21.49
N LYS A 158 -24.53 -0.51 22.06
CA LYS A 158 -23.79 -0.54 23.31
C LYS A 158 -22.44 0.17 23.21
N CYS A 159 -21.62 -0.16 22.19
CA CYS A 159 -20.31 0.47 22.02
C CYS A 159 -20.42 1.98 21.75
N VAL A 160 -21.43 2.40 20.97
CA VAL A 160 -21.70 3.81 20.69
C VAL A 160 -22.10 4.54 21.96
N TYR A 161 -23.02 3.97 22.74
CA TYR A 161 -23.47 4.56 24.01
C TYR A 161 -22.33 4.67 25.02
N ASP A 162 -21.56 3.59 25.23
CA ASP A 162 -20.41 3.59 26.14
C ASP A 162 -19.36 4.64 25.76
N THR A 163 -19.13 4.85 24.46
CA THR A 163 -18.19 5.86 23.95
C THR A 163 -18.80 7.27 24.13
N TRP A 164 -20.08 7.45 23.83
CA TRP A 164 -20.78 8.71 24.00
C TRP A 164 -20.76 9.16 25.47
N GLU A 165 -21.06 8.26 26.40
CA GLU A 165 -21.07 8.54 27.84
C GLU A 165 -19.66 8.91 28.34
N LYS A 166 -18.63 8.12 27.99
CA LYS A 166 -17.23 8.33 28.40
C LYS A 166 -16.63 9.64 27.89
N THR A 167 -17.13 10.16 26.78
CA THR A 167 -16.60 11.37 26.12
C THR A 167 -17.57 12.55 26.21
N ALA A 168 -18.49 12.55 27.19
CA ALA A 168 -19.52 13.56 27.35
C ALA A 168 -18.94 14.97 27.57
N ASP A 169 -17.90 15.10 28.39
CA ASP A 169 -17.26 16.39 28.71
C ASP A 169 -16.58 17.02 27.49
N GLU A 170 -15.99 16.20 26.61
CA GLU A 170 -15.22 16.63 25.43
C GLU A 170 -16.10 16.71 24.18
N LYS A 171 -17.33 16.23 24.24
CA LYS A 171 -18.30 16.16 23.13
C LYS A 171 -17.72 15.49 21.87
N LEU A 172 -16.95 14.41 22.07
CA LEU A 172 -16.33 13.70 20.95
C LEU A 172 -17.39 13.02 20.09
N THR A 173 -17.05 12.86 18.79
CA THR A 173 -18.02 12.45 17.77
C THR A 173 -17.71 11.06 17.23
N GLN A 174 -18.77 10.38 16.78
CA GLN A 174 -18.72 9.01 16.26
C GLN A 174 -19.42 8.91 14.90
N LEU A 175 -18.90 8.06 14.00
CA LEU A 175 -19.53 7.73 12.73
C LEU A 175 -19.99 6.27 12.74
N ILE A 176 -21.20 6.01 12.27
CA ILE A 176 -21.70 4.65 12.06
C ILE A 176 -21.93 4.45 10.57
N PHE A 177 -21.21 3.49 9.99
CA PHE A 177 -21.32 3.11 8.58
C PHE A 177 -22.18 1.87 8.42
N CYS A 178 -23.26 2.02 7.66
CA CYS A 178 -24.14 0.92 7.27
C CYS A 178 -24.64 1.17 5.85
N ASP A 179 -24.28 0.27 4.90
CA ASP A 179 -24.69 0.38 3.49
C ASP A 179 -26.01 -0.38 3.22
N LEU A 180 -26.33 -1.30 4.12
CA LEU A 180 -27.58 -2.06 4.08
C LEU A 180 -28.64 -1.37 4.92
N SER A 181 -29.92 -1.55 4.55
CA SER A 181 -31.06 -0.98 5.32
C SER A 181 -30.99 0.54 5.50
N VAL A 182 -30.67 1.26 4.41
CA VAL A 182 -30.69 2.73 4.39
C VAL A 182 -32.12 3.22 4.38
N PRO A 183 -32.50 4.24 5.20
CA PRO A 183 -33.84 4.79 5.19
C PRO A 183 -34.23 5.28 3.79
N ASN A 184 -35.28 4.72 3.22
CA ASN A 184 -35.85 5.18 1.95
C ASN A 184 -36.94 6.20 2.23
N LYS A 185 -36.91 7.36 1.60
CA LYS A 185 -38.04 8.30 1.54
C LYS A 185 -39.12 7.87 0.53
N SER A 186 -38.96 6.74 -0.10
CA SER A 186 -39.97 6.25 -1.02
C SER A 186 -40.92 5.37 -0.26
N SER A 187 -42.04 6.00 0.13
CA SER A 187 -43.39 5.40 0.02
C SER A 187 -43.35 3.88 -0.05
N ASP A 188 -43.86 3.23 0.91
CA ASP A 188 -44.59 2.00 0.67
C ASP A 188 -45.60 2.31 -0.44
N ILE A 189 -45.23 2.02 -1.69
CA ILE A 189 -46.19 2.05 -2.80
C ILE A 189 -47.13 0.90 -2.54
N VAL A 190 -48.23 1.17 -1.87
CA VAL A 190 -49.32 0.23 -1.74
C VAL A 190 -49.98 0.16 -3.13
N MET A 191 -49.67 -0.90 -3.87
CA MET A 191 -50.41 -1.20 -5.08
C MET A 191 -51.77 -1.74 -4.66
N LYS A 192 -52.82 -0.96 -4.82
CA LYS A 192 -54.21 -1.44 -4.73
C LYS A 192 -54.62 -1.94 -6.10
N GLU A 193 -55.12 -3.18 -6.14
CA GLU A 193 -55.78 -3.77 -7.31
C GLU A 193 -57.19 -3.19 -7.40
N ASN A 194 -57.48 -2.44 -8.46
CA ASN A 194 -58.83 -1.91 -8.67
C ASN A 194 -59.75 -3.01 -9.23
N GLU A 195 -61.06 -2.75 -9.29
CA GLU A 195 -62.08 -3.73 -9.72
C GLU A 195 -61.87 -4.30 -11.15
N ASP A 196 -60.98 -3.69 -11.95
CA ASP A 196 -60.63 -4.09 -13.28
C ASP A 196 -59.30 -4.92 -13.35
N GLY A 197 -58.68 -5.25 -12.19
CA GLY A 197 -57.42 -6.03 -12.12
C GLY A 197 -56.18 -5.26 -12.55
N VAL A 198 -56.20 -3.92 -12.54
CA VAL A 198 -55.07 -3.04 -12.82
C VAL A 198 -54.52 -2.48 -11.51
N TYR A 199 -53.23 -2.59 -11.32
CA TYR A 199 -52.55 -2.03 -10.15
C TYR A 199 -52.31 -0.53 -10.38
N GLU A 200 -52.94 0.31 -9.57
CA GLU A 200 -52.72 1.76 -9.53
C GLU A 200 -51.92 2.15 -8.26
N ILE A 201 -51.09 3.16 -8.43
CA ILE A 201 -50.29 3.73 -7.33
C ILE A 201 -51.17 4.73 -6.57
N ASP A 202 -51.44 4.47 -5.30
CA ASP A 202 -52.12 5.41 -4.42
C ASP A 202 -51.12 6.40 -3.84
N GLU A 203 -51.12 7.64 -4.31
CA GLU A 203 -50.15 8.70 -3.91
C GLU A 203 -50.54 9.40 -2.59
N GLU A 204 -51.66 9.05 -1.94
CA GLU A 204 -52.23 9.84 -0.84
C GLU A 204 -52.10 9.23 0.58
N GLU A 205 -51.64 7.99 0.75
CA GLU A 205 -51.42 7.45 2.11
C GLU A 205 -49.94 7.38 2.47
N THR A 206 -49.50 8.19 3.41
CA THR A 206 -48.13 8.15 3.95
C THR A 206 -48.05 7.17 5.12
N ALA A 207 -46.87 6.56 5.33
CA ALA A 207 -46.62 5.63 6.45
C ALA A 207 -46.90 6.25 7.84
N GLU A 208 -47.03 7.58 7.93
CA GLU A 208 -47.42 8.31 9.15
C GLU A 208 -48.92 8.15 9.44
N GLU A 209 -49.79 8.05 8.43
CA GLU A 209 -51.24 7.90 8.62
C GLU A 209 -51.63 6.47 9.05
N ILE A 210 -50.86 5.45 8.60
CA ILE A 210 -51.09 4.06 9.03
C ILE A 210 -50.66 3.86 10.49
N ALA A 211 -49.69 4.64 11.00
CA ALA A 211 -49.25 4.58 12.40
C ALA A 211 -50.26 5.21 13.39
N GLU A 212 -51.13 6.11 12.92
CA GLU A 212 -52.15 6.73 13.79
C GLU A 212 -53.41 5.86 13.97
N GLU A 213 -53.68 4.89 13.10
CA GLU A 213 -54.85 4.01 13.20
C GLU A 213 -54.69 2.77 14.08
N THR A 214 -53.42 2.39 14.44
CA THR A 214 -53.17 1.26 15.35
C THR A 214 -52.98 1.75 16.78
N GLN A 215 -53.99 1.64 17.61
CA GLN A 215 -54.00 1.99 19.04
C GLN A 215 -53.17 1.05 19.93
N ASP A 216 -52.41 0.12 19.38
CA ASP A 216 -51.44 -0.69 20.10
C ASP A 216 -50.01 -0.25 19.72
N ASN A 217 -49.31 0.35 20.70
CA ASN A 217 -47.94 0.84 20.65
C ASN A 217 -46.89 -0.29 20.42
N GLU A 218 -47.09 -1.21 19.50
CA GLU A 218 -46.11 -2.21 19.15
C GLU A 218 -45.16 -1.62 18.09
N TYR A 219 -43.90 -1.45 18.47
CA TYR A 219 -42.86 -0.92 17.60
C TYR A 219 -42.67 -1.86 16.40
N ILE A 220 -42.96 -1.38 15.21
CA ILE A 220 -42.67 -2.07 13.96
C ILE A 220 -41.26 -1.67 13.51
N PHE A 221 -40.38 -2.66 13.31
CA PHE A 221 -39.06 -2.43 12.76
C PHE A 221 -39.14 -1.97 11.30
N THR A 222 -38.66 -0.77 11.01
CA THR A 222 -38.65 -0.20 9.66
C THR A 222 -37.26 -0.39 8.97
N ASP A 223 -36.21 -0.01 9.64
CA ASP A 223 -34.84 -0.09 9.18
C ASP A 223 -33.86 0.00 10.34
N VAL A 224 -32.57 -0.34 10.09
CA VAL A 224 -31.52 -0.37 11.11
C VAL A 224 -31.17 1.03 11.63
N TYR A 225 -31.27 2.07 10.81
CA TYR A 225 -30.95 3.44 11.22
C TYR A 225 -31.92 3.94 12.28
N ASN A 226 -33.23 3.79 12.02
CA ASN A 226 -34.27 4.19 12.96
C ASN A 226 -34.24 3.33 14.23
N ASP A 227 -33.93 2.03 14.12
CA ASP A 227 -33.79 1.15 15.29
C ASP A 227 -32.61 1.60 16.19
N ILE A 228 -31.46 1.92 15.60
CA ILE A 228 -30.32 2.44 16.35
C ILE A 228 -30.66 3.78 17.02
N LYS A 229 -31.24 4.72 16.28
CA LYS A 229 -31.64 6.04 16.81
C LYS A 229 -32.58 5.88 18.00
N LYS A 230 -33.64 5.11 17.83
CA LYS A 230 -34.63 4.87 18.89
C LYS A 230 -33.98 4.29 20.16
N LYS A 231 -33.21 3.20 20.01
CA LYS A 231 -32.58 2.54 21.17
C LYS A 231 -31.52 3.40 21.85
N LEU A 232 -30.83 4.29 21.13
CA LEU A 232 -29.90 5.26 21.72
C LEU A 232 -30.67 6.32 22.53
N ILE A 233 -31.83 6.81 22.02
CA ILE A 233 -32.69 7.75 22.73
C ILE A 233 -33.25 7.08 23.99
N GLU A 234 -33.72 5.84 23.93
CA GLU A 234 -34.18 5.07 25.09
C GLU A 234 -33.07 4.88 26.15
N LYS A 235 -31.80 4.87 25.77
CA LYS A 235 -30.65 4.85 26.68
C LYS A 235 -30.32 6.23 27.27
N GLY A 236 -30.94 7.32 26.78
CA GLY A 236 -30.77 8.67 27.28
C GLY A 236 -29.87 9.56 26.41
N VAL A 237 -29.52 9.15 25.19
CA VAL A 237 -28.86 10.05 24.24
C VAL A 237 -29.87 11.06 23.71
N PRO A 238 -29.60 12.38 23.77
CA PRO A 238 -30.48 13.38 23.20
C PRO A 238 -30.68 13.20 21.70
N GLU A 239 -31.94 13.32 21.24
CA GLU A 239 -32.25 13.11 19.82
C GLU A 239 -31.50 14.08 18.91
N GLU A 240 -31.30 15.32 19.34
CA GLU A 240 -30.56 16.36 18.63
C GLU A 240 -29.08 16.06 18.44
N GLU A 241 -28.49 15.14 19.20
CA GLU A 241 -27.12 14.69 19.09
C GLU A 241 -26.93 13.53 18.06
N ILE A 242 -28.04 12.99 17.51
CA ILE A 242 -28.07 11.90 16.54
C ILE A 242 -28.59 12.41 15.21
N ALA A 243 -27.88 12.16 14.12
CA ALA A 243 -28.32 12.58 12.79
C ALA A 243 -28.03 11.52 11.72
N PHE A 244 -28.81 11.56 10.64
CA PHE A 244 -28.60 10.76 9.44
C PHE A 244 -28.10 11.64 8.29
N ILE A 245 -27.03 11.21 7.62
CA ILE A 245 -26.53 11.93 6.44
C ILE A 245 -27.57 12.03 5.32
N HIS A 246 -28.52 11.09 5.27
CA HIS A 246 -29.56 11.01 4.25
C HIS A 246 -30.60 12.14 4.36
N GLU A 247 -30.74 12.75 5.54
CA GLU A 247 -31.64 13.90 5.76
C GLU A 247 -31.10 15.18 5.09
N ALA A 248 -29.78 15.26 4.91
CA ALA A 248 -29.13 16.39 4.23
C ALA A 248 -29.12 16.19 2.70
N THR A 249 -30.22 16.58 2.04
CA THR A 249 -30.44 16.36 0.61
C THR A 249 -29.68 17.34 -0.31
N THR A 250 -29.25 18.50 0.21
CA THR A 250 -28.51 19.53 -0.53
C THR A 250 -27.10 19.69 0.03
N GLU A 251 -26.16 20.18 -0.80
CA GLU A 251 -24.77 20.44 -0.34
C GLU A 251 -24.72 21.45 0.82
N THR A 252 -25.60 22.47 0.80
CA THR A 252 -25.71 23.44 1.90
C THR A 252 -26.10 22.76 3.21
N LYS A 253 -27.15 21.90 3.19
CA LYS A 253 -27.57 21.14 4.37
C LYS A 253 -26.52 20.17 4.86
N LYS A 254 -25.73 19.58 3.95
CA LYS A 254 -24.60 18.72 4.34
C LYS A 254 -23.51 19.51 5.06
N GLU A 255 -23.15 20.69 4.54
CA GLU A 255 -22.16 21.55 5.21
C GLU A 255 -22.63 22.02 6.58
N GLU A 256 -23.91 22.38 6.74
CA GLU A 256 -24.50 22.70 8.05
C GLU A 256 -24.44 21.51 9.01
N LEU A 257 -24.79 20.31 8.52
CA LEU A 257 -24.70 19.07 9.28
C LEU A 257 -23.25 18.81 9.74
N PHE A 258 -22.30 18.91 8.81
CA PHE A 258 -20.88 18.69 9.12
C PHE A 258 -20.33 19.76 10.08
N ALA A 259 -20.79 21.00 9.99
CA ALA A 259 -20.43 22.03 10.95
C ALA A 259 -20.88 21.66 12.37
N LYS A 260 -22.11 21.15 12.53
CA LYS A 260 -22.63 20.67 13.82
C LYS A 260 -21.86 19.46 14.36
N VAL A 261 -21.41 18.55 13.48
CA VAL A 261 -20.54 17.44 13.90
C VAL A 261 -19.17 17.96 14.36
N ARG A 262 -18.57 18.91 13.65
CA ARG A 262 -17.27 19.51 14.04
C ARG A 262 -17.33 20.25 15.39
N THR A 263 -18.48 20.81 15.75
CA THR A 263 -18.67 21.50 17.04
C THR A 263 -19.09 20.56 18.18
N GLY A 264 -19.45 19.31 17.87
CA GLY A 264 -19.96 18.35 18.86
C GLY A 264 -21.42 18.60 19.26
N GLU A 265 -22.19 19.37 18.47
CA GLU A 265 -23.65 19.46 18.61
C GLU A 265 -24.29 18.15 18.19
N ILE A 266 -23.83 17.57 17.08
CA ILE A 266 -24.18 16.21 16.66
C ILE A 266 -22.98 15.32 16.98
N ARG A 267 -23.19 14.37 17.87
CA ARG A 267 -22.14 13.47 18.35
C ARG A 267 -22.17 12.10 17.69
N ILE A 268 -23.29 11.71 17.11
CA ILE A 268 -23.47 10.42 16.43
C ILE A 268 -24.05 10.68 15.04
N LEU A 269 -23.27 10.38 14.01
CA LEU A 269 -23.68 10.51 12.61
C LEU A 269 -23.74 9.14 11.94
N LEU A 270 -24.93 8.76 11.44
CA LEU A 270 -25.14 7.52 10.71
C LEU A 270 -25.18 7.80 9.19
N GLY A 271 -24.58 6.90 8.42
CA GLY A 271 -24.67 7.01 6.98
C GLY A 271 -24.06 5.86 6.21
N SER A 272 -24.35 5.82 4.91
CA SER A 272 -23.76 4.88 3.99
C SER A 272 -22.36 5.34 3.55
N THR A 273 -21.52 4.39 3.16
CA THR A 273 -20.20 4.67 2.58
C THR A 273 -20.28 5.66 1.42
N PHE A 274 -21.29 5.50 0.54
CA PHE A 274 -21.48 6.40 -0.60
C PHE A 274 -21.74 7.85 -0.17
N LYS A 275 -22.60 8.08 0.82
CA LYS A 275 -22.98 9.42 1.29
C LYS A 275 -21.90 10.08 2.15
N MET A 276 -21.26 9.30 3.03
CA MET A 276 -20.21 9.78 3.93
C MET A 276 -18.80 9.57 3.37
N GLY A 277 -18.64 8.71 2.37
CA GLY A 277 -17.34 8.34 1.80
C GLY A 277 -16.68 9.41 0.94
N ALA A 278 -17.38 10.42 0.43
CA ALA A 278 -16.83 11.49 -0.37
C ALA A 278 -17.18 12.88 0.20
N GLY A 279 -16.20 13.78 0.25
CA GLY A 279 -16.41 15.19 0.62
C GLY A 279 -16.70 15.48 2.11
N THR A 280 -16.82 14.45 2.97
CA THR A 280 -17.14 14.62 4.39
C THR A 280 -15.92 15.10 5.19
N ASN A 281 -16.02 16.25 5.81
CA ASN A 281 -14.95 16.87 6.60
C ASN A 281 -15.41 17.07 8.04
N VAL A 282 -15.31 16.02 8.87
CA VAL A 282 -15.86 15.95 10.23
C VAL A 282 -14.88 15.40 11.27
N GLN A 283 -13.57 15.41 10.94
CA GLN A 283 -12.55 14.74 11.75
C GLN A 283 -12.22 15.41 13.08
N ASP A 284 -12.52 16.68 13.28
CA ASP A 284 -11.98 17.52 14.38
C ASP A 284 -12.11 16.87 15.76
N LEU A 285 -13.29 16.35 16.09
CA LEU A 285 -13.61 15.70 17.35
C LEU A 285 -13.83 14.19 17.20
N GLY A 286 -13.50 13.61 16.04
CA GLY A 286 -13.75 12.22 15.75
C GLY A 286 -12.94 11.26 16.61
N ILE A 287 -13.58 10.43 17.42
CA ILE A 287 -12.94 9.46 18.32
C ILE A 287 -13.14 8.01 17.89
N ALA A 288 -14.29 7.69 17.31
CA ALA A 288 -14.60 6.31 16.92
C ALA A 288 -15.45 6.24 15.65
N TYR A 289 -15.22 5.17 14.86
CA TYR A 289 -16.13 4.82 13.80
C TYR A 289 -16.46 3.33 13.83
N HIS A 290 -17.69 3.03 13.38
CA HIS A 290 -18.32 1.72 13.50
C HIS A 290 -18.64 1.17 12.12
N ASP A 291 -18.07 0.03 11.76
CA ASP A 291 -18.35 -0.70 10.53
C ASP A 291 -19.35 -1.82 10.80
N LEU A 292 -20.65 -1.53 10.60
CA LEU A 292 -21.73 -2.48 10.84
C LEU A 292 -21.83 -3.56 9.77
N ASP A 293 -21.46 -3.23 8.54
CA ASP A 293 -21.46 -4.14 7.40
C ASP A 293 -20.14 -4.10 6.62
N CYS A 294 -19.83 -5.21 5.93
CA CYS A 294 -18.69 -5.30 5.07
C CYS A 294 -19.05 -4.88 3.64
N PRO A 295 -18.42 -3.84 3.07
CA PRO A 295 -18.62 -3.45 1.68
C PRO A 295 -17.94 -4.42 0.72
N PHE A 296 -18.26 -4.35 -0.59
CA PHE A 296 -17.64 -5.17 -1.62
C PHE A 296 -16.21 -4.75 -2.00
N ARG A 297 -15.79 -3.54 -1.64
CA ARG A 297 -14.50 -2.96 -2.05
C ARG A 297 -13.63 -2.64 -0.85
N PRO A 298 -12.35 -3.07 -0.84
CA PRO A 298 -11.42 -2.68 0.23
C PRO A 298 -11.24 -1.16 0.35
N GLY A 299 -11.30 -0.45 -0.79
CA GLY A 299 -11.21 1.00 -0.84
C GLY A 299 -12.27 1.71 -0.02
N ASP A 300 -13.50 1.15 0.03
CA ASP A 300 -14.61 1.72 0.80
C ASP A 300 -14.29 1.70 2.31
N LEU A 301 -13.73 0.61 2.83
CA LEU A 301 -13.27 0.53 4.23
C LEU A 301 -12.12 1.54 4.51
N THR A 302 -11.21 1.70 3.56
CA THR A 302 -10.15 2.71 3.67
C THR A 302 -10.75 4.14 3.68
N GLN A 303 -11.77 4.38 2.86
CA GLN A 303 -12.45 5.68 2.82
C GLN A 303 -13.21 5.96 4.12
N ARG A 304 -13.91 4.96 4.70
CA ARG A 304 -14.57 5.09 6.00
C ARG A 304 -13.57 5.55 7.07
N GLY A 305 -12.46 4.82 7.24
CA GLY A 305 -11.41 5.18 8.21
C GLY A 305 -10.77 6.55 7.93
N GLY A 306 -10.57 6.89 6.66
CA GLY A 306 -9.99 8.16 6.24
C GLY A 306 -10.84 9.40 6.59
N ARG A 307 -12.04 9.23 7.15
CA ARG A 307 -12.84 10.34 7.69
C ARG A 307 -12.30 10.84 9.02
N PHE A 308 -11.78 9.96 9.84
CA PHE A 308 -11.27 10.29 11.17
C PHE A 308 -9.74 10.15 11.28
N ILE A 309 -9.13 9.20 10.53
CA ILE A 309 -7.67 9.04 10.46
C ILE A 309 -7.13 10.05 9.44
N ARG A 310 -7.17 11.32 9.82
CA ARG A 310 -6.86 12.44 8.94
C ARG A 310 -6.20 13.58 9.71
N GLN A 311 -5.42 14.40 9.00
CA GLN A 311 -4.89 15.65 9.55
C GLN A 311 -6.03 16.56 10.03
N GLY A 312 -5.82 17.24 11.16
CA GLY A 312 -6.80 18.12 11.79
C GLY A 312 -7.69 17.44 12.83
N ASN A 313 -7.64 16.12 12.98
CA ASN A 313 -8.26 15.46 14.12
C ASN A 313 -7.46 15.80 15.39
N LYS A 314 -8.17 16.24 16.44
CA LYS A 314 -7.58 16.64 17.72
C LYS A 314 -7.24 15.46 18.63
N ASN A 315 -7.81 14.28 18.36
CA ASN A 315 -7.57 13.09 19.14
C ASN A 315 -6.29 12.37 18.69
N PRO A 316 -5.41 11.93 19.59
CA PRO A 316 -4.20 11.19 19.24
C PRO A 316 -4.47 9.75 18.79
N VAL A 317 -5.64 9.22 19.15
CA VAL A 317 -6.10 7.84 18.84
C VAL A 317 -7.51 7.89 18.31
N VAL A 318 -7.80 7.05 17.32
CA VAL A 318 -9.14 6.81 16.79
C VAL A 318 -9.43 5.32 16.89
N HIS A 319 -10.63 4.97 17.38
CA HIS A 319 -11.07 3.60 17.53
C HIS A 319 -11.93 3.16 16.33
N GLN A 320 -11.59 2.04 15.74
CA GLN A 320 -12.42 1.35 14.74
C GLN A 320 -13.12 0.17 15.40
N TYR A 321 -14.43 0.14 15.36
CA TYR A 321 -15.22 -1.01 15.78
C TYR A 321 -15.77 -1.74 14.56
N VAL A 322 -15.43 -3.02 14.43
CA VAL A 322 -15.88 -3.88 13.34
C VAL A 322 -16.76 -4.97 13.93
N TYR A 323 -17.97 -5.10 13.42
CA TYR A 323 -18.96 -6.03 13.94
C TYR A 323 -19.11 -7.24 13.01
N VAL A 324 -19.02 -8.45 13.57
CA VAL A 324 -19.12 -9.69 12.79
C VAL A 324 -20.05 -10.69 13.49
N THR A 325 -20.94 -11.31 12.71
CA THR A 325 -21.78 -12.39 13.17
C THR A 325 -21.17 -13.73 12.73
N LYS A 326 -20.79 -14.56 13.69
CA LYS A 326 -20.13 -15.85 13.44
C LYS A 326 -21.03 -16.79 12.64
N GLY A 327 -20.41 -17.58 11.74
CA GLY A 327 -21.12 -18.57 10.95
C GLY A 327 -22.09 -18.02 9.90
N THR A 328 -21.92 -16.75 9.51
CA THR A 328 -22.75 -16.06 8.51
C THR A 328 -21.93 -15.62 7.30
N PHE A 329 -22.58 -14.92 6.37
CA PHE A 329 -21.96 -14.33 5.18
C PHE A 329 -20.87 -13.29 5.49
N ASP A 330 -20.74 -12.80 6.71
CA ASP A 330 -19.66 -11.86 7.09
C ASP A 330 -18.28 -12.48 6.80
N ALA A 331 -18.08 -13.77 7.13
CA ALA A 331 -16.81 -14.47 6.86
C ALA A 331 -16.47 -14.49 5.36
N TYR A 332 -17.45 -14.75 4.50
CA TYR A 332 -17.28 -14.73 3.05
C TYR A 332 -16.96 -13.32 2.53
N MET A 333 -17.66 -12.30 3.03
CA MET A 333 -17.43 -10.91 2.61
C MET A 333 -16.01 -10.44 2.95
N TYR A 334 -15.54 -10.71 4.17
CA TYR A 334 -14.17 -10.36 4.57
C TYR A 334 -13.11 -11.16 3.82
N GLN A 335 -13.37 -12.43 3.44
CA GLN A 335 -12.50 -13.19 2.54
C GLN A 335 -12.37 -12.52 1.16
N MET A 336 -13.48 -12.06 0.60
CA MET A 336 -13.48 -11.38 -0.70
C MET A 336 -12.69 -10.07 -0.66
N VAL A 337 -12.89 -9.28 0.41
CA VAL A 337 -12.16 -8.02 0.62
C VAL A 337 -10.67 -8.29 0.82
N GLU A 338 -10.30 -9.30 1.60
CA GLU A 338 -8.91 -9.74 1.80
C GLU A 338 -8.23 -10.07 0.46
N LYS A 339 -8.86 -10.89 -0.36
CA LYS A 339 -8.33 -11.27 -1.67
C LYS A 339 -8.12 -10.07 -2.59
N LYS A 340 -9.09 -9.16 -2.64
CA LYS A 340 -8.98 -7.92 -3.43
C LYS A 340 -7.87 -7.01 -2.89
N GLN A 341 -7.75 -6.86 -1.57
CA GLN A 341 -6.72 -6.04 -0.95
C GLN A 341 -5.31 -6.59 -1.24
N ARG A 342 -5.11 -7.91 -1.16
CA ARG A 342 -3.81 -8.52 -1.54
C ARG A 342 -3.40 -8.16 -2.96
N GLY A 343 -4.35 -8.22 -3.92
CA GLY A 343 -4.07 -7.81 -5.31
C GLY A 343 -3.72 -6.32 -5.45
N ILE A 344 -4.39 -5.44 -4.70
CA ILE A 344 -4.11 -3.99 -4.70
C ILE A 344 -2.71 -3.73 -4.13
N SER A 345 -2.38 -4.38 -3.01
CA SER A 345 -1.11 -4.17 -2.32
C SER A 345 0.09 -4.57 -3.15
N GLN A 346 -0.01 -5.65 -3.95
CA GLN A 346 1.06 -6.04 -4.89
C GLN A 346 1.45 -4.92 -5.87
N ILE A 347 0.50 -4.07 -6.22
CA ILE A 347 0.73 -2.95 -7.15
C ILE A 347 1.20 -1.70 -6.41
N MET A 348 0.63 -1.42 -5.22
CA MET A 348 0.83 -0.15 -4.53
C MET A 348 2.11 -0.09 -3.70
N THR A 349 2.59 -1.24 -3.18
CA THR A 349 3.69 -1.26 -2.21
C THR A 349 5.07 -1.56 -2.80
N SER A 350 5.24 -1.53 -4.10
CA SER A 350 6.44 -1.92 -4.87
C SER A 350 7.78 -1.43 -4.31
N LYS A 351 8.11 -1.76 -3.05
CA LYS A 351 9.40 -1.46 -2.40
C LYS A 351 10.52 -2.36 -2.91
N THR A 352 10.20 -3.51 -3.51
CA THR A 352 11.19 -4.45 -4.06
C THR A 352 10.72 -5.04 -5.39
N PRO A 353 11.58 -5.11 -6.40
CA PRO A 353 11.24 -5.65 -7.72
C PRO A 353 11.35 -7.18 -7.74
N GLU A 354 10.57 -7.89 -6.94
CA GLU A 354 10.47 -9.35 -7.08
C GLU A 354 9.44 -9.72 -8.14
N ARG A 355 9.77 -10.74 -8.95
CA ARG A 355 8.93 -11.20 -10.06
C ARG A 355 7.58 -11.81 -9.61
N SER A 356 7.49 -12.25 -8.36
CA SER A 356 6.26 -12.70 -7.73
C SER A 356 6.30 -12.38 -6.25
N ILE A 357 5.59 -11.35 -5.81
CA ILE A 357 5.56 -10.94 -4.41
C ILE A 357 4.26 -11.45 -3.79
N GLU A 358 4.38 -12.27 -2.73
CA GLU A 358 3.39 -12.33 -1.67
C GLU A 358 3.65 -11.14 -0.72
N ASP A 359 3.37 -9.93 -1.18
CA ASP A 359 3.42 -8.78 -0.29
C ASP A 359 2.18 -8.77 0.60
N ILE A 360 2.40 -8.71 1.89
CA ILE A 360 1.35 -8.79 2.88
C ILE A 360 1.14 -7.41 3.42
N ASP A 361 0.09 -6.78 2.91
CA ASP A 361 -0.43 -5.57 3.48
C ASP A 361 -1.04 -5.87 4.87
N GLU A 362 -0.72 -5.05 5.85
CA GLU A 362 -1.31 -5.10 7.19
C GLU A 362 -2.85 -5.08 7.15
N LYS A 363 -3.43 -4.36 6.18
CA LYS A 363 -4.89 -4.34 5.96
C LYS A 363 -5.43 -5.68 5.50
N ALA A 364 -4.73 -6.38 4.60
CA ALA A 364 -5.13 -7.71 4.16
C ALA A 364 -5.07 -8.73 5.31
N LEU A 365 -4.05 -8.64 6.16
CA LEU A 365 -3.96 -9.45 7.38
C LEU A 365 -5.11 -9.16 8.34
N GLY A 366 -5.45 -7.88 8.54
CA GLY A 366 -6.58 -7.49 9.38
C GLY A 366 -7.92 -8.03 8.88
N PHE A 367 -8.11 -8.14 7.57
CA PHE A 367 -9.32 -8.74 6.99
C PHE A 367 -9.33 -10.27 7.11
N ALA A 368 -8.18 -10.93 7.02
CA ALA A 368 -8.05 -12.35 7.27
C ALA A 368 -8.37 -12.71 8.72
N GLU A 369 -7.96 -11.88 9.68
CA GLU A 369 -8.29 -12.02 11.10
C GLU A 369 -9.81 -11.92 11.32
N ILE A 370 -10.47 -10.90 10.77
CA ILE A 370 -11.93 -10.76 10.88
C ILE A 370 -12.65 -11.97 10.27
N LYS A 371 -12.20 -12.43 9.09
CA LYS A 371 -12.74 -13.62 8.43
C LYS A 371 -12.64 -14.84 9.33
N SER A 372 -11.49 -15.08 9.96
CA SER A 372 -11.25 -16.26 10.80
C SER A 372 -12.16 -16.26 12.03
N ILE A 373 -12.34 -15.10 12.64
CA ILE A 373 -13.25 -14.90 13.78
C ILE A 373 -14.70 -15.15 13.34
N ALA A 374 -15.13 -14.56 12.22
CA ALA A 374 -16.49 -14.72 11.71
C ALA A 374 -16.83 -16.16 11.33
N THR A 375 -15.84 -17.01 11.02
CA THR A 375 -16.05 -18.43 10.72
C THR A 375 -16.33 -19.25 11.99
N GLY A 376 -15.83 -18.84 13.16
CA GLY A 376 -16.05 -19.52 14.44
C GLY A 376 -15.36 -20.86 14.61
N ASP A 377 -14.52 -21.31 13.65
CA ASP A 377 -13.76 -22.56 13.74
C ASP A 377 -12.36 -22.30 14.32
N PRO A 378 -12.00 -22.87 15.48
CA PRO A 378 -10.69 -22.68 16.11
C PRO A 378 -9.51 -23.05 15.21
N LEU A 379 -9.66 -24.05 14.34
CA LEU A 379 -8.60 -24.46 13.42
C LEU A 379 -8.39 -23.43 12.30
N ILE A 380 -9.43 -22.72 11.90
CA ILE A 380 -9.32 -21.64 10.91
C ILE A 380 -8.64 -20.41 11.53
N VAL A 381 -8.94 -20.10 12.79
CA VAL A 381 -8.25 -19.06 13.56
C VAL A 381 -6.76 -19.39 13.65
N GLU A 382 -6.42 -20.60 14.14
CA GLU A 382 -5.03 -21.06 14.23
C GLU A 382 -4.32 -21.03 12.87
N LYS A 383 -4.99 -21.45 11.79
CA LYS A 383 -4.46 -21.37 10.43
C LYS A 383 -4.09 -19.94 10.05
N THR A 384 -4.99 -18.99 10.28
CA THR A 384 -4.78 -17.58 9.93
C THR A 384 -3.62 -16.95 10.71
N GLU A 385 -3.51 -17.27 12.01
CA GLU A 385 -2.38 -16.85 12.84
C GLU A 385 -1.04 -17.42 12.34
N LEU A 386 -1.01 -18.72 11.99
CA LEU A 386 0.18 -19.38 11.47
C LEU A 386 0.55 -18.86 10.08
N GLU A 387 -0.42 -18.60 9.21
CA GLU A 387 -0.20 -17.96 7.91
C GLU A 387 0.43 -16.57 8.11
N THR A 388 -0.17 -15.72 8.95
CA THR A 388 0.35 -14.40 9.30
C THR A 388 1.78 -14.46 9.84
N LYS A 389 2.03 -15.39 10.78
CA LYS A 389 3.36 -15.57 11.37
C LYS A 389 4.37 -16.05 10.33
N SER A 390 4.01 -17.04 9.50
CA SER A 390 4.90 -17.58 8.45
C SER A 390 5.29 -16.51 7.46
N LEU A 391 4.35 -15.65 7.11
CA LEU A 391 4.57 -14.56 6.17
C LEU A 391 5.51 -13.49 6.75
N LYS A 392 5.31 -13.07 8.00
CA LYS A 392 6.24 -12.15 8.69
C LYS A 392 7.66 -12.73 8.73
N LEU A 393 7.80 -14.02 9.00
CA LEU A 393 9.10 -14.70 9.02
C LEU A 393 9.73 -14.82 7.63
N LYS A 394 8.93 -15.06 6.59
CA LYS A 394 9.40 -15.05 5.18
C LYS A 394 9.88 -13.68 4.76
N MET A 395 9.17 -12.59 5.10
CA MET A 395 9.60 -11.21 4.84
C MET A 395 10.94 -10.90 5.52
N LEU A 396 11.09 -11.28 6.79
CA LEU A 396 12.36 -11.10 7.50
C LEU A 396 13.49 -11.90 6.84
N LYS A 397 13.21 -13.12 6.37
CA LYS A 397 14.18 -13.94 5.63
C LYS A 397 14.54 -13.30 4.30
N GLN A 398 13.57 -12.76 3.58
CA GLN A 398 13.81 -12.06 2.32
C GLN A 398 14.70 -10.83 2.51
N SER A 399 14.35 -9.97 3.47
CA SER A 399 15.20 -8.80 3.81
C SER A 399 16.62 -9.20 4.20
N TYR A 400 16.78 -10.31 4.92
CA TYR A 400 18.11 -10.87 5.23
C TYR A 400 18.84 -11.33 3.95
N LEU A 401 18.14 -12.00 3.02
CA LEU A 401 18.76 -12.44 1.76
C LEU A 401 19.18 -11.26 0.88
N ASP A 402 18.35 -10.21 0.80
CA ASP A 402 18.66 -9.01 0.03
C ASP A 402 19.92 -8.32 0.59
N GLN A 403 20.00 -8.15 1.92
CA GLN A 403 21.20 -7.63 2.57
C GLN A 403 22.43 -8.52 2.32
N LYS A 404 22.25 -9.83 2.31
CA LYS A 404 23.31 -10.77 2.01
C LYS A 404 23.80 -10.65 0.58
N TYR A 405 22.90 -10.50 -0.41
CA TYR A 405 23.29 -10.28 -1.81
C TYR A 405 24.01 -8.95 -2.01
N GLU A 406 23.57 -7.88 -1.34
CA GLU A 406 24.29 -6.60 -1.34
C GLU A 406 25.71 -6.75 -0.76
N LEU A 407 25.84 -7.46 0.36
CA LEU A 407 27.15 -7.77 0.94
C LEU A 407 28.03 -8.61 0.00
N GLU A 408 27.47 -9.62 -0.67
CA GLU A 408 28.18 -10.42 -1.67
C GLU A 408 28.70 -9.57 -2.83
N ASP A 409 27.92 -8.65 -3.34
CA ASP A 409 28.35 -7.71 -4.39
C ASP A 409 29.44 -6.74 -3.87
N MET A 410 29.33 -6.27 -2.65
CA MET A 410 30.37 -5.45 -2.02
C MET A 410 31.67 -6.23 -1.87
N VAL A 411 31.62 -7.46 -1.32
CA VAL A 411 32.80 -8.30 -1.07
C VAL A 411 33.45 -8.75 -2.37
N ASN A 412 32.68 -9.21 -3.36
CA ASN A 412 33.23 -9.83 -4.57
C ASN A 412 33.58 -8.82 -5.66
N LYS A 413 32.95 -7.65 -5.70
CA LYS A 413 33.15 -6.67 -6.77
C LYS A 413 33.66 -5.33 -6.27
N LYS A 414 32.94 -4.67 -5.37
CA LYS A 414 33.18 -3.27 -5.01
C LYS A 414 34.48 -3.08 -4.21
N TYR A 415 34.63 -3.76 -3.08
CA TYR A 415 35.82 -3.62 -2.24
C TYR A 415 37.11 -4.04 -2.95
N PRO A 416 37.17 -5.15 -3.70
CA PRO A 416 38.39 -5.51 -4.44
C PRO A 416 38.80 -4.44 -5.46
N LEU A 417 37.86 -3.84 -6.18
CA LEU A 417 38.12 -2.75 -7.12
C LEU A 417 38.62 -1.49 -6.40
N GLU A 418 37.97 -1.05 -5.35
CA GLU A 418 38.35 0.13 -4.57
C GLU A 418 39.74 -0.06 -3.92
N ILE A 419 40.02 -1.25 -3.38
CA ILE A 419 41.34 -1.60 -2.81
C ILE A 419 42.44 -1.58 -3.90
N ALA A 420 42.15 -2.14 -5.08
CA ALA A 420 43.12 -2.14 -6.18
C ALA A 420 43.39 -0.71 -6.69
N GLU A 421 42.38 0.12 -6.75
CA GLU A 421 42.47 1.53 -7.15
C GLU A 421 43.28 2.34 -6.12
N CYS A 422 42.97 2.15 -4.82
CA CYS A 422 43.69 2.80 -3.72
C CYS A 422 45.16 2.39 -3.67
N LYS A 423 45.50 1.11 -3.94
CA LYS A 423 46.89 0.66 -4.05
C LYS A 423 47.63 1.35 -5.19
N LYS A 424 46.99 1.45 -6.37
CA LYS A 424 47.56 2.18 -7.52
C LYS A 424 47.75 3.66 -7.25
N GLU A 425 46.81 4.27 -6.48
CA GLU A 425 46.95 5.66 -6.06
C GLU A 425 48.17 5.86 -5.14
N ILE A 426 48.33 4.99 -4.14
CA ILE A 426 49.51 5.01 -3.25
C ILE A 426 50.80 4.84 -4.03
N GLU A 427 50.87 3.92 -4.99
CA GLU A 427 52.03 3.70 -5.85
C GLU A 427 52.39 4.98 -6.63
N ARG A 428 51.40 5.61 -7.30
CA ARG A 428 51.62 6.86 -8.06
C ARG A 428 52.05 8.02 -7.13
N LEU A 429 51.41 8.17 -5.94
CA LEU A 429 51.80 9.18 -4.96
C LEU A 429 53.24 8.96 -4.46
N THR A 430 53.62 7.70 -4.26
CA THR A 430 54.99 7.35 -3.81
C THR A 430 56.02 7.71 -4.88
N GLU A 431 55.80 7.30 -6.15
CA GLU A 431 56.67 7.64 -7.28
C GLU A 431 56.76 9.18 -7.46
N ASP A 432 55.64 9.89 -7.37
CA ASP A 432 55.61 11.36 -7.47
C ASP A 432 56.33 12.04 -6.29
N SER A 433 56.24 11.48 -5.08
CA SER A 433 56.98 11.95 -3.91
C SER A 433 58.49 11.74 -4.04
N GLU A 434 58.93 10.58 -4.59
CA GLU A 434 60.33 10.31 -4.86
C GLU A 434 60.90 11.24 -5.94
N ASN A 435 60.12 11.44 -7.03
CA ASN A 435 60.48 12.39 -8.08
C ASN A 435 60.61 13.84 -7.50
N LEU A 436 59.67 14.24 -6.64
CA LEU A 436 59.71 15.54 -6.00
C LEU A 436 60.96 15.70 -5.13
N LYS A 437 61.32 14.70 -4.31
CA LYS A 437 62.51 14.70 -3.46
C LYS A 437 63.81 14.76 -4.29
N ALA A 438 63.91 13.98 -5.34
CA ALA A 438 65.07 13.94 -6.22
C ALA A 438 65.33 15.27 -6.95
N ASN A 439 64.29 16.03 -7.26
CA ASN A 439 64.38 17.29 -8.00
C ASN A 439 64.21 18.53 -7.10
N THR A 440 64.23 18.37 -5.78
CA THR A 440 64.21 19.48 -4.83
C THR A 440 65.63 19.80 -4.33
N THR A 441 66.09 20.99 -4.59
CA THR A 441 67.38 21.50 -4.08
C THR A 441 67.17 22.25 -2.76
N ASN A 442 68.17 22.17 -1.86
CA ASN A 442 68.16 22.89 -0.56
C ASN A 442 68.38 24.41 -0.70
N ILE A 443 67.76 25.03 -1.69
CA ILE A 443 67.82 26.47 -1.97
C ILE A 443 66.43 27.04 -1.71
N ASP A 444 66.36 28.30 -1.30
CA ASP A 444 65.11 29.02 -1.00
C ASP A 444 64.05 28.95 -2.12
N PHE A 445 64.45 28.77 -3.37
CA PHE A 445 63.60 28.56 -4.53
C PHE A 445 64.33 27.66 -5.56
N CYS A 446 63.73 26.55 -5.89
CA CYS A 446 64.21 25.71 -6.98
C CYS A 446 64.03 26.44 -8.31
N PRO A 447 65.03 26.39 -9.22
CA PRO A 447 64.85 27.01 -10.52
C PRO A 447 63.64 26.42 -11.28
N MET A 448 62.81 27.33 -11.84
CA MET A 448 61.59 26.97 -12.55
C MET A 448 61.75 27.31 -14.03
N GLU A 449 61.53 26.34 -14.90
CA GLU A 449 61.46 26.57 -16.35
C GLU A 449 60.07 27.08 -16.73
N ILE A 450 59.99 28.21 -17.41
CA ILE A 450 58.76 28.76 -17.94
C ILE A 450 59.06 29.33 -19.33
N ASP A 451 58.33 28.90 -20.38
CA ASP A 451 58.45 29.39 -21.75
C ASP A 451 59.90 29.24 -22.28
N ASN A 452 60.52 28.08 -22.01
CA ASN A 452 61.92 27.72 -22.33
C ASN A 452 62.98 28.64 -21.69
N GLN A 453 62.63 29.33 -20.60
CA GLN A 453 63.56 30.19 -19.84
C GLN A 453 63.61 29.74 -18.37
N MET A 454 64.83 29.77 -17.74
CA MET A 454 65.04 29.38 -16.35
C MET A 454 64.93 30.58 -15.42
N TYR A 455 63.95 30.54 -14.51
CA TYR A 455 63.71 31.55 -13.49
C TYR A 455 64.28 31.07 -12.16
N LYS A 456 65.19 31.86 -11.56
CA LYS A 456 65.81 31.59 -10.26
C LYS A 456 65.22 32.42 -9.11
N GLU A 457 64.30 33.33 -9.41
CA GLU A 457 63.66 34.23 -8.44
C GLU A 457 62.15 33.99 -8.42
N LYS A 458 61.56 33.79 -7.22
CA LYS A 458 60.13 33.53 -7.02
C LYS A 458 59.27 34.61 -7.67
N VAL A 459 59.63 35.88 -7.48
CA VAL A 459 58.82 37.01 -7.98
C VAL A 459 58.79 37.02 -9.50
N LYS A 460 59.92 36.84 -10.16
CA LYS A 460 59.99 36.87 -11.63
C LYS A 460 59.28 35.67 -12.26
N ALA A 461 59.35 34.48 -11.63
CA ALA A 461 58.63 33.29 -12.07
C ALA A 461 57.11 33.51 -11.94
N GLY A 462 56.63 34.04 -10.81
CA GLY A 462 55.20 34.39 -10.61
C GLY A 462 54.68 35.48 -11.56
N GLU A 463 55.47 36.51 -11.86
CA GLU A 463 55.14 37.53 -12.84
C GLU A 463 54.95 36.92 -14.23
N LYS A 464 55.86 36.04 -14.65
CA LYS A 464 55.79 35.42 -15.95
C LYS A 464 54.56 34.49 -16.11
N ILE A 465 54.23 33.72 -15.06
CA ILE A 465 52.97 32.93 -15.07
C ILE A 465 51.75 33.81 -15.20
N LEU A 466 51.65 34.91 -14.43
CA LEU A 466 50.54 35.84 -14.51
C LEU A 466 50.48 36.58 -15.85
N GLU A 467 51.61 36.86 -16.49
CA GLU A 467 51.65 37.41 -17.88
C GLU A 467 51.04 36.41 -18.86
N LEU A 468 51.38 35.11 -18.72
CA LEU A 468 50.89 34.06 -19.60
C LEU A 468 49.38 33.81 -19.41
N CYS A 469 48.84 34.02 -18.22
CA CYS A 469 47.37 33.97 -17.98
C CYS A 469 46.63 34.93 -18.94
N LYS A 470 47.21 36.08 -19.27
CA LYS A 470 46.58 37.06 -20.17
C LYS A 470 46.60 36.63 -21.66
N LYS A 471 47.40 35.61 -22.00
CA LYS A 471 47.55 35.08 -23.34
C LYS A 471 46.73 33.82 -23.60
N VAL A 472 46.10 33.27 -22.59
CA VAL A 472 45.26 32.06 -22.70
C VAL A 472 43.98 32.40 -23.47
N SER A 473 43.81 31.82 -24.63
CA SER A 473 42.66 32.02 -25.52
C SER A 473 41.64 30.87 -25.54
N ASP A 474 42.04 29.71 -24.99
CA ASP A 474 41.16 28.52 -24.93
C ASP A 474 41.30 27.77 -23.62
N THR A 475 40.47 26.74 -23.43
CA THR A 475 40.44 25.89 -22.21
C THR A 475 41.46 24.72 -22.28
N LYS A 476 42.18 24.57 -23.39
CA LYS A 476 43.12 23.46 -23.62
C LYS A 476 44.48 23.72 -23.01
N GLY A 477 44.69 23.89 -21.80
CA GLY A 477 45.95 24.07 -21.10
C GLY A 477 47.22 24.37 -21.93
N ILE A 478 47.90 25.47 -21.63
CA ILE A 478 49.18 25.83 -22.29
C ILE A 478 50.34 25.20 -21.51
N TYR A 479 51.23 24.49 -22.19
CA TYR A 479 52.46 24.01 -21.56
C TYR A 479 53.36 25.16 -21.12
N LEU A 480 53.65 25.22 -19.83
CA LEU A 480 54.50 26.29 -19.26
C LEU A 480 55.95 25.93 -19.21
N GLY A 481 56.32 24.68 -18.95
CA GLY A 481 57.67 24.21 -18.70
C GLY A 481 57.73 23.17 -17.59
N THR A 482 58.82 23.10 -16.87
CA THR A 482 59.03 22.12 -15.80
C THR A 482 59.39 22.76 -14.46
N TYR A 483 58.90 22.14 -13.38
CA TYR A 483 59.25 22.56 -12.01
C TYR A 483 59.35 21.35 -11.06
N ARG A 484 60.46 21.22 -10.39
CA ARG A 484 60.72 20.11 -9.42
C ARG A 484 60.36 18.72 -9.98
N GLY A 485 60.70 18.48 -11.25
CA GLY A 485 60.41 17.21 -11.91
C GLY A 485 58.98 17.02 -12.45
N PHE A 486 58.12 18.01 -12.34
CA PHE A 486 56.74 17.99 -12.87
C PHE A 486 56.60 18.90 -14.09
N LYS A 487 55.88 18.44 -15.11
CA LYS A 487 55.46 19.25 -16.24
C LYS A 487 54.33 20.18 -15.81
N MET A 488 54.42 21.46 -16.14
CA MET A 488 53.44 22.45 -15.79
C MET A 488 52.59 22.83 -16.99
N TYR A 489 51.25 22.87 -16.78
CA TYR A 489 50.28 23.34 -17.77
C TYR A 489 49.43 24.43 -17.13
N LEU A 490 49.20 25.52 -17.84
CA LEU A 490 48.30 26.60 -17.40
C LEU A 490 46.91 26.33 -18.00
N GLU A 491 45.93 26.14 -17.13
CA GLU A 491 44.56 25.83 -17.49
C GLU A 491 43.61 26.91 -16.94
N PHE A 492 42.53 27.22 -17.67
CA PHE A 492 41.43 28.01 -17.14
C PHE A 492 40.28 27.06 -16.80
N ASN A 493 39.85 27.06 -15.55
CA ASN A 493 38.67 26.31 -15.09
C ASN A 493 37.40 27.15 -15.27
N PRO A 494 36.56 26.86 -16.27
CA PRO A 494 35.37 27.68 -16.58
C PRO A 494 34.27 27.59 -15.50
N PHE A 495 34.20 26.49 -14.76
CA PHE A 495 33.21 26.33 -13.68
C PHE A 495 33.60 27.17 -12.46
N ALA A 496 34.85 27.08 -12.01
CA ALA A 496 35.34 27.86 -10.88
C ALA A 496 35.74 29.29 -11.27
N LYS A 497 35.80 29.61 -12.57
CA LYS A 497 36.25 30.91 -13.14
C LYS A 497 37.62 31.36 -12.66
N VAL A 498 38.54 30.40 -12.50
CA VAL A 498 39.90 30.64 -12.01
C VAL A 498 40.93 30.04 -12.94
N PHE A 499 42.12 30.66 -13.00
CA PHE A 499 43.29 30.04 -13.60
C PHE A 499 43.92 29.06 -12.60
N GLN A 500 44.43 27.96 -13.09
CA GLN A 500 45.16 26.95 -12.35
C GLN A 500 46.36 26.44 -13.09
N VAL A 501 47.40 26.04 -12.36
CA VAL A 501 48.53 25.31 -12.90
C VAL A 501 48.36 23.83 -12.58
N ALA A 502 48.27 23.01 -13.62
CA ALA A 502 48.32 21.54 -13.51
C ALA A 502 49.75 21.05 -13.56
N LEU A 503 50.17 20.37 -12.49
CA LEU A 503 51.51 19.78 -12.34
C LEU A 503 51.40 18.27 -12.61
N GLN A 504 51.97 17.80 -13.66
CA GLN A 504 51.81 16.44 -14.15
C GLN A 504 53.10 15.62 -14.07
N ASN A 505 53.00 14.43 -13.48
CA ASN A 505 53.93 13.35 -13.61
C ASN A 505 53.13 12.04 -13.67
N LYS A 506 53.08 11.21 -12.63
CA LYS A 506 52.21 10.00 -12.61
C LYS A 506 50.75 10.36 -12.35
N GLN A 507 50.54 11.45 -11.57
CA GLN A 507 49.23 12.08 -11.38
C GLN A 507 49.27 13.56 -11.73
N THR A 508 48.08 14.19 -11.71
CA THR A 508 47.95 15.63 -11.96
C THR A 508 47.54 16.35 -10.69
N TYR A 509 48.37 17.28 -10.25
CA TYR A 509 48.09 18.14 -9.10
C TYR A 509 47.76 19.54 -9.57
N ARG A 510 46.73 20.17 -9.04
CA ARG A 510 46.27 21.48 -9.50
C ARG A 510 46.46 22.54 -8.43
N ALA A 511 47.13 23.61 -8.76
CA ALA A 511 47.29 24.79 -7.94
C ALA A 511 46.44 25.92 -8.52
N VAL A 512 45.42 26.34 -7.80
CA VAL A 512 44.59 27.50 -8.18
C VAL A 512 45.43 28.77 -8.02
N LEU A 513 45.50 29.58 -9.08
CA LEU A 513 46.27 30.80 -9.09
C LEU A 513 45.53 31.94 -8.43
N GLY A 514 46.28 32.83 -7.78
CA GLY A 514 45.78 34.13 -7.28
C GLY A 514 46.36 35.25 -8.12
N THR A 515 46.13 36.48 -7.70
CA THR A 515 46.60 37.70 -8.40
C THR A 515 47.98 38.17 -7.87
N ASP A 516 48.46 37.60 -6.75
CA ASP A 516 49.75 37.95 -6.18
C ASP A 516 50.86 37.06 -6.68
N LYS A 517 51.97 37.66 -7.10
CA LYS A 517 53.13 37.03 -7.72
C LYS A 517 53.83 35.99 -6.83
N LEU A 518 53.96 36.27 -5.55
CA LEU A 518 54.55 35.34 -4.56
C LEU A 518 53.55 34.25 -4.21
N GLY A 519 52.26 34.61 -4.08
CA GLY A 519 51.16 33.69 -3.79
C GLY A 519 50.98 32.63 -4.85
N VAL A 520 51.21 32.91 -6.13
CA VAL A 520 51.19 31.94 -7.23
C VAL A 520 52.18 30.79 -6.97
N ILE A 521 53.45 31.15 -6.74
CA ILE A 521 54.54 30.19 -6.48
C ILE A 521 54.31 29.39 -5.19
N THR A 522 53.83 30.09 -4.14
CA THR A 522 53.52 29.43 -2.86
C THR A 522 52.43 28.36 -3.04
N ARG A 523 51.37 28.65 -3.81
CA ARG A 523 50.30 27.68 -4.07
C ARG A 523 50.79 26.50 -4.91
N ILE A 524 51.66 26.71 -5.89
CA ILE A 524 52.30 25.65 -6.65
C ILE A 524 53.15 24.77 -5.72
N ASN A 525 53.95 25.34 -4.85
CA ASN A 525 54.73 24.59 -3.86
C ASN A 525 53.84 23.80 -2.90
N ASN A 526 52.76 24.42 -2.39
CA ASN A 526 51.83 23.75 -1.49
C ASN A 526 51.14 22.57 -2.15
N ALA A 527 50.81 22.69 -3.45
CA ALA A 527 50.24 21.56 -4.24
C ALA A 527 51.23 20.39 -4.36
N LEU A 528 52.53 20.66 -4.60
CA LEU A 528 53.55 19.63 -4.61
C LEU A 528 53.86 19.04 -3.20
N GLU A 529 53.87 19.85 -2.17
CA GLU A 529 54.10 19.40 -0.79
C GLU A 529 52.92 18.58 -0.25
N SER A 530 51.71 18.83 -0.75
CA SER A 530 50.53 18.03 -0.40
C SER A 530 50.66 16.57 -0.79
N ILE A 531 51.48 16.23 -1.83
CA ILE A 531 51.75 14.85 -2.27
C ILE A 531 52.24 14.02 -1.07
N ILE A 532 53.22 14.52 -0.35
CA ILE A 532 53.80 13.83 0.81
C ILE A 532 52.75 13.59 1.92
N LYS A 533 51.87 14.55 2.13
CA LYS A 533 50.79 14.48 3.14
C LYS A 533 49.67 13.56 2.71
N SER A 534 49.45 13.37 1.44
CA SER A 534 48.38 12.50 0.88
C SER A 534 48.70 11.01 1.01
N ILE A 535 49.98 10.61 1.10
CA ILE A 535 50.36 9.21 1.22
C ILE A 535 49.82 8.55 2.50
N PRO A 536 50.00 9.08 3.71
CA PRO A 536 49.41 8.52 4.92
C PRO A 536 47.88 8.43 4.82
N THR A 537 47.23 9.47 4.30
CA THR A 537 45.75 9.50 4.15
C THR A 537 45.28 8.40 3.20
N ALA A 538 45.98 8.14 2.10
CA ALA A 538 45.64 7.05 1.19
C ALA A 538 45.92 5.67 1.83
N GLN A 539 46.95 5.56 2.66
CA GLN A 539 47.23 4.33 3.42
C GLN A 539 46.18 4.03 4.46
N ASP A 540 45.70 5.05 5.19
CA ASP A 540 44.61 4.93 6.16
C ASP A 540 43.31 4.52 5.46
N LYS A 541 43.02 5.10 4.28
CA LYS A 541 41.87 4.72 3.45
C LYS A 541 41.97 3.24 3.02
N LEU A 542 43.13 2.78 2.62
CA LEU A 542 43.37 1.38 2.26
C LEU A 542 43.10 0.44 3.45
N GLN A 543 43.60 0.79 4.62
CA GLN A 543 43.40 0.01 5.84
C GLN A 543 41.95 -0.06 6.23
N ASN A 544 41.22 1.07 6.13
CA ASN A 544 39.78 1.11 6.39
C ASN A 544 38.98 0.24 5.40
N LEU A 545 39.30 0.28 4.11
CA LEU A 545 38.66 -0.57 3.11
C LEU A 545 38.91 -2.06 3.36
N GLN A 546 40.12 -2.43 3.75
CA GLN A 546 40.47 -3.81 4.12
C GLN A 546 39.71 -4.28 5.37
N GLN A 547 39.56 -3.41 6.37
CA GLN A 547 38.78 -3.73 7.57
C GLN A 547 37.29 -3.86 7.26
N GLN A 548 36.73 -2.99 6.41
CA GLN A 548 35.35 -3.07 5.94
C GLN A 548 35.10 -4.37 5.16
N LEU A 549 36.00 -4.76 4.27
CA LEU A 549 35.92 -6.04 3.55
C LEU A 549 35.86 -7.22 4.53
N LYS A 550 36.76 -7.27 5.50
CA LYS A 550 36.79 -8.34 6.51
C LYS A 550 35.50 -8.40 7.32
N THR A 551 34.98 -7.26 7.76
CA THR A 551 33.71 -7.20 8.51
C THR A 551 32.52 -7.64 7.64
N ALA A 552 32.52 -7.29 6.35
CA ALA A 552 31.49 -7.72 5.42
C ALA A 552 31.54 -9.24 5.18
N GLU A 553 32.72 -9.85 5.06
CA GLU A 553 32.92 -11.31 4.94
C GLU A 553 32.42 -12.04 6.20
N GLU A 554 32.72 -11.52 7.40
CA GLU A 554 32.24 -12.06 8.66
C GLU A 554 30.69 -12.01 8.73
N ASN A 555 30.08 -10.88 8.39
CA ASN A 555 28.62 -10.71 8.39
C ASN A 555 27.91 -11.60 7.37
N MET A 556 28.52 -11.83 6.20
CA MET A 556 27.96 -12.71 5.17
C MET A 556 27.84 -14.16 5.63
N SER A 557 28.67 -14.60 6.59
CA SER A 557 28.68 -15.95 7.14
C SER A 557 27.60 -16.22 8.19
N ILE A 558 26.93 -15.17 8.71
CA ILE A 558 25.91 -15.30 9.78
C ILE A 558 24.63 -15.88 9.16
N PRO A 559 24.09 -17.01 9.66
CA PRO A 559 22.84 -17.56 9.14
C PRO A 559 21.63 -16.77 9.61
N PHE A 560 20.49 -16.93 8.91
CA PHE A 560 19.24 -16.31 9.31
C PHE A 560 18.79 -16.82 10.70
N ALA A 561 18.71 -15.92 11.68
CA ALA A 561 18.50 -16.27 13.09
C ALA A 561 17.12 -16.94 13.37
N LYS A 562 16.12 -16.71 12.52
CA LYS A 562 14.75 -17.23 12.69
C LYS A 562 14.40 -18.36 11.73
N GLU A 563 15.39 -19.02 11.11
CA GLU A 563 15.14 -20.12 10.16
C GLU A 563 14.39 -21.28 10.81
N GLN A 564 14.76 -21.68 12.03
CA GLN A 564 14.09 -22.77 12.75
C GLN A 564 12.63 -22.41 13.08
N GLU A 565 12.38 -21.19 13.53
CA GLU A 565 11.03 -20.71 13.82
C GLU A 565 10.14 -20.72 12.57
N LEU A 566 10.69 -20.34 11.41
CA LEU A 566 9.97 -20.41 10.13
C LEU A 566 9.62 -21.86 9.78
N GLN A 567 10.56 -22.78 9.89
CA GLN A 567 10.34 -24.20 9.57
C GLN A 567 9.28 -24.83 10.49
N ASP A 568 9.32 -24.53 11.78
CA ASP A 568 8.35 -25.07 12.76
C ASP A 568 6.94 -24.49 12.49
N THR A 569 6.85 -23.21 12.16
CA THR A 569 5.58 -22.57 11.78
C THR A 569 4.99 -23.19 10.51
N LEU A 570 5.81 -23.46 9.49
CA LEU A 570 5.36 -24.09 8.25
C LEU A 570 4.90 -25.55 8.47
N LYS A 571 5.60 -26.33 9.30
CA LYS A 571 5.18 -27.69 9.67
C LYS A 571 3.84 -27.68 10.40
N ARG A 572 3.65 -26.76 11.34
CA ARG A 572 2.38 -26.63 12.06
C ARG A 572 1.25 -26.23 11.12
N LEU A 573 1.50 -25.30 10.20
CA LEU A 573 0.53 -24.88 9.18
C LEU A 573 0.12 -26.06 8.28
N GLN A 574 1.07 -26.89 7.85
CA GLN A 574 0.75 -28.11 7.08
C GLN A 574 -0.13 -29.08 7.89
N TYR A 575 0.15 -29.27 9.19
CA TYR A 575 -0.67 -30.09 10.06
C TYR A 575 -2.10 -29.56 10.17
N VAL A 576 -2.28 -28.26 10.40
CA VAL A 576 -3.61 -27.63 10.51
C VAL A 576 -4.36 -27.75 9.17
N ASN A 577 -3.70 -27.54 8.04
CA ASN A 577 -4.29 -27.70 6.71
C ASN A 577 -4.76 -29.16 6.48
N SER A 578 -4.00 -30.16 6.91
CA SER A 578 -4.41 -31.57 6.79
C SER A 578 -5.64 -31.89 7.64
N LYS A 579 -5.73 -31.29 8.84
CA LYS A 579 -6.90 -31.46 9.73
C LYS A 579 -8.17 -30.84 9.17
N LEU A 580 -8.04 -29.69 8.52
CA LEU A 580 -9.16 -29.01 7.82
C LEU A 580 -9.54 -29.71 6.51
N LYS A 581 -8.92 -30.84 6.14
CA LYS A 581 -9.09 -31.55 4.86
C LYS A 581 -8.87 -30.64 3.63
N ILE A 582 -8.09 -29.62 3.79
CA ILE A 582 -7.79 -28.65 2.74
C ILE A 582 -6.69 -29.14 1.78
N GLY A 583 -6.30 -30.40 1.87
CA GLY A 583 -5.30 -31.01 1.00
C GLY A 583 -5.66 -32.40 0.50
N GLU A 584 -6.75 -32.99 0.99
CA GLU A 584 -7.27 -34.28 0.52
C GLU A 584 -8.41 -34.07 -0.47
N ILE A 585 -8.04 -33.77 -1.72
CA ILE A 585 -8.98 -33.89 -2.82
C ILE A 585 -8.84 -35.30 -3.36
N SER A 586 -9.92 -36.05 -3.27
CA SER A 586 -10.04 -37.28 -4.05
C SER A 586 -9.88 -36.89 -5.53
N LYS A 587 -9.09 -37.65 -6.27
CA LYS A 587 -8.80 -37.46 -7.72
C LYS A 587 -10.05 -37.45 -8.64
N ASN A 588 -11.25 -37.40 -8.09
CA ASN A 588 -12.53 -37.49 -8.78
C ASN A 588 -13.42 -36.23 -8.67
N GLU A 589 -12.97 -35.15 -8.02
CA GLU A 589 -13.73 -33.89 -8.07
C GLU A 589 -13.34 -33.09 -9.31
N ILE A 590 -14.30 -32.94 -10.17
CA ILE A 590 -14.26 -32.21 -11.44
C ILE A 590 -13.80 -30.77 -11.15
N ILE A 591 -12.77 -30.34 -11.86
CA ILE A 591 -12.37 -28.92 -11.92
C ILE A 591 -13.47 -28.22 -12.71
N GLU A 592 -14.43 -27.60 -12.03
CA GLU A 592 -15.32 -26.65 -12.67
C GLU A 592 -14.51 -25.36 -12.92
N VAL A 593 -14.17 -25.13 -14.16
CA VAL A 593 -13.73 -23.82 -14.65
C VAL A 593 -14.97 -22.93 -14.62
N ASP A 594 -14.88 -21.73 -14.06
CA ASP A 594 -16.00 -20.77 -14.08
C ASP A 594 -16.41 -20.54 -15.54
N ASP A 595 -17.65 -20.90 -15.89
CA ASP A 595 -18.21 -20.84 -17.25
C ASP A 595 -18.34 -19.39 -17.79
N ASP A 596 -18.08 -18.38 -16.99
CA ASP A 596 -18.10 -16.98 -17.45
C ASP A 596 -17.01 -16.64 -18.49
N GLU A 597 -15.99 -17.53 -18.69
CA GLU A 597 -14.96 -17.35 -19.72
C GLU A 597 -15.23 -18.21 -20.99
N ILE A 598 -16.16 -19.19 -20.96
CA ILE A 598 -16.40 -20.11 -22.09
C ILE A 598 -17.38 -19.55 -23.11
N ASP A 599 -18.21 -18.59 -22.75
CA ASP A 599 -19.17 -17.95 -23.71
C ASP A 599 -18.50 -17.11 -24.81
N ILE A 600 -17.19 -16.86 -24.72
CA ILE A 600 -16.45 -16.09 -25.73
C ILE A 600 -16.05 -16.98 -26.92
N GLU A 601 -15.69 -18.24 -26.70
CA GLU A 601 -15.25 -19.13 -27.78
C GLU A 601 -16.42 -19.69 -28.63
N GLU A 602 -17.58 -19.98 -28.04
CA GLU A 602 -18.77 -20.41 -28.83
C GLU A 602 -19.34 -19.27 -29.66
N ASN A 603 -19.32 -18.03 -29.18
CA ASN A 603 -19.76 -16.87 -29.96
C ASN A 603 -18.80 -16.52 -31.10
N GLU A 604 -17.50 -16.76 -30.99
CA GLU A 604 -16.55 -16.58 -32.11
C GLU A 604 -16.70 -17.65 -33.18
N GLN A 605 -17.02 -18.89 -32.82
CA GLN A 605 -17.25 -19.94 -33.80
C GLN A 605 -18.61 -19.77 -34.53
N GLN A 606 -19.63 -19.24 -33.86
CA GLN A 606 -20.89 -18.86 -34.53
C GLN A 606 -20.72 -17.66 -35.46
N ARG A 607 -20.02 -16.62 -35.06
CA ARG A 607 -19.72 -15.45 -35.93
C ARG A 607 -18.84 -15.80 -37.12
N LYS A 608 -17.90 -16.73 -37.02
CA LYS A 608 -17.12 -17.22 -38.18
C LYS A 608 -17.94 -18.04 -39.14
N ARG A 609 -19.07 -18.67 -38.73
CA ARG A 609 -20.00 -19.39 -39.61
C ARG A 609 -20.99 -18.47 -40.33
N GLU A 610 -21.28 -17.28 -39.79
CA GLU A 610 -22.15 -16.29 -40.45
C GLU A 610 -21.42 -15.41 -41.48
N TYR A 611 -20.10 -15.28 -41.42
CA TYR A 611 -19.31 -14.55 -42.42
C TYR A 611 -18.86 -15.38 -43.63
N VAL A 612 -19.23 -16.66 -43.70
CA VAL A 612 -18.92 -17.58 -44.84
C VAL A 612 -20.20 -18.01 -45.56
N ARG A 613 -21.31 -17.32 -45.37
CA ARG A 613 -22.50 -17.49 -46.20
C ARG A 613 -22.86 -16.21 -46.97
#